data_a0ad60db0eeac4684ba0dbee95aa1b3f
#
_entry.id   a0ad60db0eeac4684ba0dbee95aa1b3f
#
_cell.length_a   1.000
_cell.length_b   1.000
_cell.length_c   1.000
_cell.angle_alpha   90.00
_cell.angle_beta   90.00
_cell.angle_gamma   90.00
#
_symmetry.space_group_name_H-M   'P 1'
#
loop_
_entity.id
_entity.type
_entity.pdbx_description
1 polymer ?
#
loop_
_entity_poly.entity_id
_entity_poly.type
_entity_poly.pdbx_seq_one_letter_code
_entity_poly.pdbx_strand_id
1 'polypeptide(L)'
;MPKGIYPRVLSIAGTDPTGGAGIQADLKSIAAAGGYGMNVVTALVAQNTQGVRSVHVPPVEFLQEQLEAVIDDVEIDAVKIGMLADAAITAKVADFLRRLPEDVPVVLDPVMVATSGDRLLEQEAEQAVRDLCSQVDIITPNLKELAVLTNTEEAGDLEQAIATAKQWAKEASTAVVVKGGHLDSDIADNAVVNPDGSVHRVSSSRVDTKNTHGTGCSLSSALATRLGAGDSHTAALTWSTHWLHEAIVHADALQVGKGHGPVDHLHRSQRLMRAASTLPQPYLSGSLKEPENVEQPRVPAAGPHTQRLWNLAGNHWE
;
A
#
# COMPACT_ATOMS: atom_id res chain seq x y z
N MET A 1 -16.43 5.82 -19.68
CA MET A 1 -17.45 5.12 -18.85
C MET A 1 -17.40 5.68 -17.46
N PRO A 2 -18.46 5.68 -16.64
CA PRO A 2 -18.32 6.08 -15.24
C PRO A 2 -17.32 5.13 -14.58
N LYS A 3 -16.32 5.69 -13.83
CA LYS A 3 -15.40 4.89 -13.02
C LYS A 3 -16.22 3.95 -12.14
N GLY A 4 -15.83 2.67 -12.05
CA GLY A 4 -16.53 1.68 -11.22
C GLY A 4 -16.58 2.11 -9.75
N ILE A 5 -17.45 1.50 -8.95
CA ILE A 5 -17.60 1.80 -7.51
C ILE A 5 -16.29 1.52 -6.76
N TYR A 6 -15.46 0.60 -7.25
CA TYR A 6 -14.20 0.18 -6.65
C TYR A 6 -13.04 0.49 -7.59
N PRO A 7 -11.97 1.18 -7.15
CA PRO A 7 -10.79 1.39 -7.97
C PRO A 7 -10.09 0.04 -8.24
N ARG A 8 -9.70 -0.16 -9.51
CA ARG A 8 -8.93 -1.34 -9.97
C ARG A 8 -7.45 -1.00 -9.88
N VAL A 9 -6.77 -1.62 -8.92
CA VAL A 9 -5.38 -1.28 -8.56
C VAL A 9 -4.46 -2.41 -8.98
N LEU A 10 -3.48 -2.09 -9.82
CA LEU A 10 -2.44 -3.04 -10.24
C LEU A 10 -1.23 -2.93 -9.31
N SER A 11 -0.91 -4.01 -8.58
CA SER A 11 0.35 -4.16 -7.86
C SER A 11 1.38 -4.83 -8.76
N ILE A 12 2.56 -4.22 -8.90
CA ILE A 12 3.73 -4.76 -9.61
C ILE A 12 4.83 -4.97 -8.57
N ALA A 13 5.02 -6.20 -8.09
CA ALA A 13 5.94 -6.47 -6.99
C ALA A 13 6.34 -7.95 -6.89
N GLY A 14 7.31 -8.24 -6.02
CA GLY A 14 7.68 -9.60 -5.64
C GLY A 14 6.67 -10.26 -4.70
N THR A 15 6.80 -11.58 -4.52
CA THR A 15 5.93 -12.38 -3.65
C THR A 15 6.45 -12.45 -2.21
N ASP A 16 5.53 -12.69 -1.27
CA ASP A 16 5.84 -13.18 0.09
C ASP A 16 4.93 -14.37 0.43
N PRO A 17 5.44 -15.62 0.41
CA PRO A 17 4.63 -16.80 0.67
C PRO A 17 4.01 -16.85 2.07
N THR A 18 4.53 -16.06 3.04
CA THR A 18 3.90 -15.94 4.36
C THR A 18 2.73 -14.94 4.37
N GLY A 19 2.57 -14.18 3.31
CA GLY A 19 1.46 -13.27 3.13
C GLY A 19 1.57 -11.94 3.86
N GLY A 20 2.73 -11.63 4.46
CA GLY A 20 2.93 -10.43 5.27
C GLY A 20 3.40 -9.22 4.49
N ALA A 21 4.07 -9.42 3.36
CA ALA A 21 4.60 -8.38 2.48
C ALA A 21 4.32 -8.70 1.00
N GLY A 22 4.98 -8.01 0.08
CA GLY A 22 4.88 -8.22 -1.37
C GLY A 22 3.45 -8.16 -1.88
N ILE A 23 3.18 -8.79 -3.02
CA ILE A 23 1.86 -8.79 -3.64
C ILE A 23 0.75 -9.30 -2.72
N GLN A 24 1.06 -10.19 -1.78
CA GLN A 24 0.08 -10.75 -0.84
C GLN A 24 -0.40 -9.69 0.16
N ALA A 25 0.50 -8.87 0.69
CA ALA A 25 0.14 -7.72 1.51
C ALA A 25 -0.55 -6.63 0.69
N ASP A 26 -0.08 -6.41 -0.54
CA ASP A 26 -0.65 -5.44 -1.46
C ASP A 26 -2.13 -5.74 -1.73
N LEU A 27 -2.46 -6.97 -2.15
CA LEU A 27 -3.84 -7.38 -2.43
C LEU A 27 -4.77 -7.24 -1.21
N LYS A 28 -4.26 -7.61 0.00
CA LYS A 28 -5.01 -7.45 1.25
C LYS A 28 -5.25 -5.98 1.58
N SER A 29 -4.23 -5.13 1.39
CA SER A 29 -4.30 -3.69 1.67
C SER A 29 -5.23 -2.98 0.69
N ILE A 30 -5.16 -3.33 -0.61
CA ILE A 30 -6.05 -2.83 -1.65
C ILE A 30 -7.51 -3.18 -1.31
N ALA A 31 -7.77 -4.44 -0.95
CA ALA A 31 -9.12 -4.87 -0.56
C ALA A 31 -9.60 -4.15 0.70
N ALA A 32 -8.74 -3.98 1.72
CA ALA A 32 -9.07 -3.26 2.95
C ALA A 32 -9.34 -1.76 2.71
N ALA A 33 -8.67 -1.16 1.71
CA ALA A 33 -8.88 0.24 1.31
C ALA A 33 -10.07 0.43 0.35
N GLY A 34 -10.80 -0.64 0.02
CA GLY A 34 -12.00 -0.61 -0.81
C GLY A 34 -11.73 -0.74 -2.31
N GLY A 35 -10.57 -1.28 -2.73
CA GLY A 35 -10.22 -1.50 -4.12
C GLY A 35 -10.36 -2.96 -4.57
N TYR A 36 -10.30 -3.16 -5.88
CA TYR A 36 -10.09 -4.45 -6.52
C TYR A 36 -8.62 -4.60 -6.89
N GLY A 37 -7.92 -5.55 -6.25
CA GLY A 37 -6.48 -5.76 -6.44
C GLY A 37 -6.18 -6.74 -7.56
N MET A 38 -5.28 -6.33 -8.46
CA MET A 38 -4.64 -7.16 -9.47
C MET A 38 -3.15 -7.19 -9.20
N ASN A 39 -2.42 -8.18 -9.72
CA ASN A 39 -0.97 -8.21 -9.54
C ASN A 39 -0.21 -8.75 -10.76
N VAL A 40 1.00 -8.22 -10.92
CA VAL A 40 2.05 -8.69 -11.81
C VAL A 40 3.27 -9.02 -10.96
N VAL A 41 3.85 -10.21 -11.13
CA VAL A 41 4.93 -10.73 -10.29
C VAL A 41 6.28 -10.39 -10.89
N THR A 42 7.10 -9.62 -10.19
CA THR A 42 8.47 -9.26 -10.58
C THR A 42 9.50 -10.28 -10.09
N ALA A 43 9.24 -10.92 -8.97
CA ALA A 43 10.11 -11.95 -8.40
C ALA A 43 9.33 -12.92 -7.52
N LEU A 44 9.71 -14.19 -7.56
CA LEU A 44 9.25 -15.21 -6.62
C LEU A 44 10.25 -15.31 -5.47
N VAL A 45 9.80 -15.03 -4.25
CA VAL A 45 10.67 -15.01 -3.07
C VAL A 45 10.33 -16.16 -2.16
N ALA A 46 11.31 -17.00 -1.85
CA ALA A 46 11.22 -17.99 -0.79
C ALA A 46 11.65 -17.34 0.53
N GLN A 47 10.68 -16.91 1.34
CA GLN A 47 10.93 -16.26 2.62
C GLN A 47 9.90 -16.68 3.68
N ASN A 48 10.21 -16.36 4.92
CA ASN A 48 9.29 -16.46 6.05
C ASN A 48 9.55 -15.30 7.04
N THR A 49 8.88 -15.29 8.19
CA THR A 49 9.02 -14.23 9.21
C THR A 49 10.42 -14.12 9.81
N GLN A 50 11.34 -15.04 9.50
CA GLN A 50 12.71 -15.06 10.02
C GLN A 50 13.73 -14.55 8.98
N GLY A 51 13.38 -14.47 7.68
CA GLY A 51 14.27 -13.96 6.65
C GLY A 51 14.00 -14.54 5.25
N VAL A 52 14.75 -14.01 4.29
CA VAL A 52 14.76 -14.43 2.89
C VAL A 52 15.73 -15.62 2.71
N ARG A 53 15.29 -16.65 1.98
CA ARG A 53 16.13 -17.82 1.66
C ARG A 53 16.66 -17.77 0.24
N SER A 54 15.80 -17.41 -0.71
CA SER A 54 16.16 -17.27 -2.13
C SER A 54 15.17 -16.41 -2.88
N VAL A 55 15.63 -15.84 -3.99
CA VAL A 55 14.83 -15.04 -4.91
C VAL A 55 14.98 -15.65 -6.30
N HIS A 56 13.87 -15.84 -7.01
CA HIS A 56 13.84 -16.22 -8.42
C HIS A 56 13.17 -15.12 -9.23
N VAL A 57 13.92 -14.52 -10.14
CA VAL A 57 13.41 -13.49 -11.05
C VAL A 57 12.95 -14.18 -12.33
N PRO A 58 11.68 -14.04 -12.74
CA PRO A 58 11.21 -14.58 -14.00
C PRO A 58 11.87 -13.85 -15.18
N PRO A 59 11.96 -14.47 -16.37
CA PRO A 59 12.41 -13.79 -17.57
C PRO A 59 11.62 -12.49 -17.83
N VAL A 60 12.29 -11.45 -18.29
CA VAL A 60 11.67 -10.13 -18.54
C VAL A 60 10.57 -10.20 -19.58
N GLU A 61 10.65 -11.13 -20.52
CA GLU A 61 9.61 -11.43 -21.51
C GLU A 61 8.32 -11.90 -20.84
N PHE A 62 8.44 -12.74 -19.79
CA PHE A 62 7.27 -13.21 -19.05
C PHE A 62 6.66 -12.11 -18.18
N LEU A 63 7.47 -11.18 -17.64
CA LEU A 63 6.94 -9.98 -17.00
C LEU A 63 6.11 -9.15 -17.99
N GLN A 64 6.62 -8.97 -19.22
CA GLN A 64 5.90 -8.28 -20.27
C GLN A 64 4.56 -8.97 -20.59
N GLU A 65 4.55 -10.29 -20.75
CA GLU A 65 3.32 -11.04 -21.00
C GLU A 65 2.27 -10.84 -19.90
N GLN A 66 2.69 -10.83 -18.61
CA GLN A 66 1.79 -10.54 -17.49
C GLN A 66 1.20 -9.13 -17.57
N LEU A 67 2.03 -8.12 -17.87
CA LEU A 67 1.60 -6.72 -17.98
C LEU A 67 0.62 -6.54 -19.14
N GLU A 68 0.91 -7.13 -20.28
CA GLU A 68 0.05 -7.09 -21.48
C GLU A 68 -1.29 -7.79 -21.22
N ALA A 69 -1.29 -8.96 -20.62
CA ALA A 69 -2.52 -9.69 -20.30
C ALA A 69 -3.48 -8.89 -19.41
N VAL A 70 -2.94 -8.04 -18.51
CA VAL A 70 -3.79 -7.20 -17.68
C VAL A 70 -4.29 -5.99 -18.47
N ILE A 71 -3.40 -5.23 -19.15
CA ILE A 71 -3.77 -3.96 -19.78
C ILE A 71 -4.66 -4.14 -21.01
N ASP A 72 -4.61 -5.32 -21.64
CA ASP A 72 -5.43 -5.62 -22.83
C ASP A 72 -6.91 -5.85 -22.49
N ASP A 73 -7.22 -6.21 -21.22
CA ASP A 73 -8.56 -6.57 -20.77
C ASP A 73 -9.14 -5.65 -19.69
N VAL A 74 -8.27 -5.12 -18.79
CA VAL A 74 -8.73 -4.40 -17.61
C VAL A 74 -8.23 -2.95 -17.62
N GLU A 75 -9.18 -2.00 -17.50
CA GLU A 75 -8.81 -0.61 -17.21
C GLU A 75 -8.20 -0.50 -15.80
N ILE A 76 -7.10 0.23 -15.67
CA ILE A 76 -6.36 0.41 -14.41
C ILE A 76 -6.68 1.80 -13.87
N ASP A 77 -7.10 1.88 -12.59
CA ASP A 77 -7.40 3.15 -11.91
C ASP A 77 -6.25 3.66 -11.05
N ALA A 78 -5.31 2.78 -10.65
CA ALA A 78 -4.05 3.14 -9.99
C ALA A 78 -3.03 2.01 -10.12
N VAL A 79 -1.74 2.35 -10.00
CA VAL A 79 -0.65 1.39 -9.96
C VAL A 79 0.14 1.56 -8.65
N LYS A 80 0.46 0.44 -8.00
CA LYS A 80 1.45 0.37 -6.93
C LYS A 80 2.64 -0.46 -7.39
N ILE A 81 3.83 0.08 -7.24
CA ILE A 81 5.09 -0.62 -7.55
C ILE A 81 5.82 -0.89 -6.24
N GLY A 82 6.28 -2.12 -6.06
CA GLY A 82 7.13 -2.53 -4.93
C GLY A 82 8.49 -3.04 -5.40
N MET A 83 8.94 -4.19 -4.87
CA MET A 83 10.22 -4.80 -5.22
C MET A 83 10.34 -5.11 -6.72
N LEU A 84 11.39 -4.60 -7.38
CA LEU A 84 11.65 -4.77 -8.82
C LEU A 84 12.80 -5.73 -9.16
N ALA A 85 13.55 -6.19 -8.16
CA ALA A 85 14.68 -7.11 -8.25
C ALA A 85 15.91 -6.58 -9.02
N ASP A 86 15.83 -6.33 -10.33
CA ASP A 86 16.94 -5.95 -11.19
C ASP A 86 16.63 -4.79 -12.15
N ALA A 87 17.64 -4.33 -12.88
CA ALA A 87 17.53 -3.19 -13.80
C ALA A 87 16.67 -3.52 -15.04
N ALA A 88 16.66 -4.76 -15.53
CA ALA A 88 15.89 -5.14 -16.72
C ALA A 88 14.38 -5.14 -16.40
N ILE A 89 13.99 -5.69 -15.26
CA ILE A 89 12.64 -5.62 -14.73
C ILE A 89 12.20 -4.16 -14.53
N THR A 90 13.08 -3.32 -13.91
CA THR A 90 12.81 -1.90 -13.67
C THR A 90 12.58 -1.15 -14.99
N ALA A 91 13.43 -1.35 -15.99
CA ALA A 91 13.27 -0.74 -17.31
C ALA A 91 11.96 -1.16 -18.00
N LYS A 92 11.59 -2.44 -17.91
CA LYS A 92 10.34 -2.96 -18.48
C LYS A 92 9.11 -2.34 -17.81
N VAL A 93 9.14 -2.16 -16.48
CA VAL A 93 8.07 -1.47 -15.75
C VAL A 93 7.98 0.00 -16.16
N ALA A 94 9.14 0.70 -16.31
CA ALA A 94 9.15 2.08 -16.83
C ALA A 94 8.53 2.19 -18.23
N ASP A 95 8.81 1.23 -19.12
CA ASP A 95 8.21 1.17 -20.46
C ASP A 95 6.69 0.97 -20.39
N PHE A 96 6.22 0.14 -19.47
CA PHE A 96 4.79 -0.08 -19.24
C PHE A 96 4.08 1.18 -18.74
N LEU A 97 4.66 1.91 -17.79
CA LEU A 97 4.05 3.14 -17.25
C LEU A 97 3.77 4.18 -18.33
N ARG A 98 4.63 4.31 -19.35
CA ARG A 98 4.43 5.23 -20.48
C ARG A 98 3.22 4.90 -21.36
N ARG A 99 2.64 3.71 -21.20
CA ARG A 99 1.43 3.27 -21.94
C ARG A 99 0.14 3.54 -21.17
N LEU A 100 0.24 3.88 -19.88
CA LEU A 100 -0.92 4.19 -19.05
C LEU A 100 -1.47 5.60 -19.40
N PRO A 101 -2.78 5.83 -19.21
CA PRO A 101 -3.33 7.18 -19.22
C PRO A 101 -2.66 8.07 -18.17
N GLU A 102 -2.47 9.36 -18.50
CA GLU A 102 -1.77 10.33 -17.63
C GLU A 102 -2.49 10.57 -16.28
N ASP A 103 -3.79 10.27 -16.19
CA ASP A 103 -4.59 10.44 -14.97
C ASP A 103 -4.60 9.21 -14.06
N VAL A 104 -3.84 8.15 -14.38
CA VAL A 104 -3.69 6.96 -13.54
C VAL A 104 -2.57 7.20 -12.53
N PRO A 105 -2.86 7.38 -11.22
CA PRO A 105 -1.84 7.62 -10.23
C PRO A 105 -0.94 6.39 -10.03
N VAL A 106 0.38 6.64 -9.96
CA VAL A 106 1.41 5.63 -9.76
C VAL A 106 2.13 5.88 -8.44
N VAL A 107 2.08 4.90 -7.53
CA VAL A 107 2.79 4.90 -6.25
C VAL A 107 3.95 3.91 -6.29
N LEU A 108 5.17 4.39 -6.11
CA LEU A 108 6.36 3.55 -6.01
C LEU A 108 6.86 3.48 -4.57
N ASP A 109 6.90 2.28 -4.02
CA ASP A 109 7.65 1.97 -2.79
C ASP A 109 9.05 1.49 -3.21
N PRO A 110 10.11 2.30 -3.07
CA PRO A 110 11.43 2.00 -3.62
C PRO A 110 12.18 0.99 -2.74
N VAL A 111 11.64 -0.22 -2.62
CA VAL A 111 12.12 -1.27 -1.74
C VAL A 111 13.51 -1.73 -2.17
N MET A 112 14.53 -1.49 -1.32
CA MET A 112 15.90 -1.91 -1.54
C MET A 112 16.32 -3.06 -0.63
N VAL A 113 15.77 -3.09 0.60
CA VAL A 113 16.14 -4.05 1.65
C VAL A 113 14.86 -4.56 2.33
N ALA A 114 14.81 -5.86 2.63
CA ALA A 114 13.73 -6.47 3.40
C ALA A 114 13.75 -6.01 4.87
N THR A 115 12.62 -6.17 5.58
CA THR A 115 12.55 -5.93 7.03
C THR A 115 13.55 -6.76 7.83
N SER A 116 13.90 -7.95 7.33
CA SER A 116 14.95 -8.84 7.90
C SER A 116 16.38 -8.33 7.71
N GLY A 117 16.61 -7.28 6.88
CA GLY A 117 17.91 -6.77 6.52
C GLY A 117 18.50 -7.38 5.23
N ASP A 118 17.82 -8.34 4.63
CA ASP A 118 18.25 -8.97 3.38
C ASP A 118 18.09 -8.00 2.21
N ARG A 119 19.11 -7.91 1.34
CA ARG A 119 19.06 -7.07 0.14
C ARG A 119 18.08 -7.68 -0.88
N LEU A 120 17.16 -6.86 -1.40
CA LEU A 120 16.14 -7.24 -2.35
C LEU A 120 16.34 -6.60 -3.74
N LEU A 121 17.21 -5.61 -3.85
CA LEU A 121 17.56 -4.92 -5.09
C LEU A 121 19.05 -5.11 -5.36
N GLU A 122 19.41 -5.46 -6.58
CA GLU A 122 20.81 -5.48 -7.03
C GLU A 122 21.38 -4.05 -7.02
N GLN A 123 22.68 -3.91 -6.70
CA GLN A 123 23.30 -2.59 -6.57
C GLN A 123 23.30 -1.84 -7.90
N GLU A 124 23.48 -2.56 -8.98
CA GLU A 124 23.47 -2.06 -10.34
C GLU A 124 22.08 -1.52 -10.76
N ALA A 125 21.02 -1.99 -10.09
CA ALA A 125 19.65 -1.57 -10.34
C ALA A 125 19.25 -0.28 -9.56
N GLU A 126 20.05 0.18 -8.59
CA GLU A 126 19.71 1.37 -7.79
C GLU A 126 19.53 2.62 -8.67
N GLN A 127 20.35 2.79 -9.71
CA GLN A 127 20.21 3.93 -10.62
C GLN A 127 18.89 3.82 -11.42
N ALA A 128 18.54 2.63 -11.90
CA ALA A 128 17.30 2.42 -12.65
C ALA A 128 16.07 2.72 -11.79
N VAL A 129 16.08 2.34 -10.50
CA VAL A 129 15.00 2.68 -9.55
C VAL A 129 14.97 4.19 -9.28
N ARG A 130 16.12 4.84 -9.13
CA ARG A 130 16.22 6.30 -8.96
C ARG A 130 15.61 7.02 -10.16
N ASP A 131 15.90 6.57 -11.38
CA ASP A 131 15.36 7.15 -12.62
C ASP A 131 13.84 6.90 -12.71
N LEU A 132 13.37 5.73 -12.26
CA LEU A 132 11.94 5.42 -12.20
C LEU A 132 11.20 6.30 -11.19
N CYS A 133 11.83 6.66 -10.05
CA CYS A 133 11.23 7.53 -9.04
C CYS A 133 10.81 8.91 -9.60
N SER A 134 11.46 9.42 -10.66
CA SER A 134 11.08 10.67 -11.31
C SER A 134 10.02 10.51 -12.41
N GLN A 135 9.51 9.29 -12.62
CA GLN A 135 8.49 8.97 -13.63
C GLN A 135 7.14 8.55 -13.00
N VAL A 136 7.00 8.69 -11.69
CA VAL A 136 5.81 8.31 -10.93
C VAL A 136 5.25 9.52 -10.16
N ASP A 137 3.99 9.45 -9.72
CA ASP A 137 3.34 10.57 -9.04
C ASP A 137 3.80 10.72 -7.59
N ILE A 138 4.07 9.58 -6.92
CA ILE A 138 4.42 9.59 -5.51
C ILE A 138 5.33 8.41 -5.17
N ILE A 139 6.35 8.69 -4.36
CA ILE A 139 7.23 7.66 -3.78
C ILE A 139 7.07 7.57 -2.28
N THR A 140 7.31 6.37 -1.71
CA THR A 140 7.16 6.12 -0.27
C THR A 140 8.45 5.59 0.38
N PRO A 141 9.60 6.27 0.28
CA PRO A 141 10.84 5.80 0.85
C PRO A 141 10.82 5.82 2.39
N ASN A 142 11.51 4.87 3.03
CA ASN A 142 11.96 5.04 4.40
C ASN A 142 13.19 5.99 4.46
N LEU A 143 13.69 6.30 5.67
CA LEU A 143 14.78 7.27 5.81
C LEU A 143 16.07 6.84 5.10
N LYS A 144 16.41 5.54 5.15
CA LYS A 144 17.59 4.98 4.46
C LYS A 144 17.43 5.02 2.95
N GLU A 145 16.26 4.64 2.45
CA GLU A 145 15.93 4.70 1.03
C GLU A 145 15.95 6.14 0.52
N LEU A 146 15.41 7.09 1.30
CA LEU A 146 15.46 8.51 0.96
C LEU A 146 16.89 8.99 0.85
N ALA A 147 17.76 8.65 1.81
CA ALA A 147 19.18 9.01 1.78
C ALA A 147 19.90 8.46 0.54
N VAL A 148 19.63 7.18 0.17
CA VAL A 148 20.16 6.58 -1.06
C VAL A 148 19.65 7.29 -2.30
N LEU A 149 18.34 7.57 -2.39
CA LEU A 149 17.74 8.25 -3.56
C LEU A 149 18.27 9.66 -3.77
N THR A 150 18.50 10.39 -2.67
CA THR A 150 18.95 11.80 -2.71
C THR A 150 20.47 11.94 -2.65
N ASN A 151 21.21 10.85 -2.48
CA ASN A 151 22.65 10.83 -2.24
C ASN A 151 23.09 11.74 -1.08
N THR A 152 22.35 11.65 0.05
CA THR A 152 22.60 12.36 1.29
C THR A 152 22.86 11.40 2.45
N GLU A 153 23.24 11.93 3.61
CA GLU A 153 23.22 11.15 4.86
C GLU A 153 21.81 10.84 5.30
N GLU A 154 21.64 9.74 6.05
CA GLU A 154 20.36 9.39 6.65
C GLU A 154 19.91 10.47 7.64
N ALA A 155 18.68 10.95 7.50
CA ALA A 155 18.12 11.98 8.37
C ALA A 155 17.94 11.45 9.81
N GLY A 156 18.36 12.26 10.77
CA GLY A 156 18.24 11.92 12.20
C GLY A 156 16.86 12.19 12.79
N ASP A 157 16.05 12.99 12.10
CA ASP A 157 14.69 13.31 12.51
C ASP A 157 13.77 13.57 11.31
N LEU A 158 12.48 13.73 11.59
CA LEU A 158 11.45 13.92 10.56
C LEU A 158 11.61 15.27 9.83
N GLU A 159 12.07 16.32 10.52
CA GLU A 159 12.25 17.66 9.93
C GLU A 159 13.35 17.62 8.86
N GLN A 160 14.48 17.00 9.18
CA GLN A 160 15.58 16.82 8.22
C GLN A 160 15.14 16.01 7.03
N ALA A 161 14.40 14.90 7.27
CA ALA A 161 13.86 14.07 6.20
C ALA A 161 12.88 14.84 5.30
N ILE A 162 12.00 15.68 5.87
CA ILE A 162 11.09 16.55 5.12
C ILE A 162 11.88 17.60 4.33
N ALA A 163 12.94 18.17 4.88
CA ALA A 163 13.77 19.16 4.17
C ALA A 163 14.45 18.52 2.94
N THR A 164 15.03 17.32 3.09
CA THR A 164 15.61 16.54 1.99
C THR A 164 14.54 16.19 0.94
N ALA A 165 13.37 15.71 1.39
CA ALA A 165 12.27 15.36 0.51
C ALA A 165 11.73 16.56 -0.29
N LYS A 166 11.69 17.77 0.30
CA LYS A 166 11.26 19.00 -0.41
C LYS A 166 12.13 19.34 -1.59
N GLN A 167 13.45 19.24 -1.42
CA GLN A 167 14.37 19.51 -2.51
C GLN A 167 14.17 18.49 -3.63
N TRP A 168 14.16 17.22 -3.29
CA TRP A 168 14.02 16.15 -4.26
C TRP A 168 12.64 16.17 -4.96
N ALA A 169 11.53 16.38 -4.22
CA ALA A 169 10.20 16.44 -4.80
C ALA A 169 10.06 17.55 -5.85
N LYS A 170 10.67 18.71 -5.59
CA LYS A 170 10.70 19.83 -6.54
C LYS A 170 11.50 19.51 -7.79
N GLU A 171 12.69 18.88 -7.64
CA GLU A 171 13.58 18.54 -8.76
C GLU A 171 12.99 17.44 -9.64
N ALA A 172 12.40 16.40 -9.02
CA ALA A 172 11.82 15.25 -9.71
C ALA A 172 10.37 15.46 -10.17
N SER A 173 9.69 16.53 -9.71
CA SER A 173 8.25 16.74 -9.90
C SER A 173 7.38 15.61 -9.38
N THR A 174 7.84 14.88 -8.35
CA THR A 174 7.19 13.71 -7.75
C THR A 174 6.95 13.94 -6.26
N ALA A 175 5.78 13.61 -5.74
CA ALA A 175 5.51 13.71 -4.31
C ALA A 175 6.29 12.65 -3.51
N VAL A 176 6.64 12.96 -2.26
CA VAL A 176 7.39 12.06 -1.38
C VAL A 176 6.62 11.83 -0.08
N VAL A 177 6.32 10.59 0.24
CA VAL A 177 5.86 10.22 1.58
C VAL A 177 7.07 9.87 2.44
N VAL A 178 7.40 10.72 3.39
CA VAL A 178 8.42 10.47 4.40
C VAL A 178 7.82 9.64 5.52
N LYS A 179 8.41 8.46 5.79
CA LYS A 179 7.95 7.52 6.82
C LYS A 179 8.80 7.68 8.08
N GLY A 180 8.22 8.22 9.17
CA GLY A 180 8.89 8.44 10.47
C GLY A 180 8.95 7.22 11.38
N GLY A 181 8.40 6.08 10.97
CA GLY A 181 8.29 4.89 11.82
C GLY A 181 9.62 4.26 12.29
N HIS A 182 10.77 4.64 11.72
CA HIS A 182 12.10 4.15 12.10
C HIS A 182 12.87 5.12 13.02
N LEU A 183 12.32 6.31 13.31
CA LEU A 183 12.92 7.25 14.24
C LEU A 183 12.79 6.73 15.68
N ASP A 184 13.77 7.02 16.54
CA ASP A 184 13.71 6.69 17.96
C ASP A 184 12.82 7.72 18.69
N SER A 185 11.52 7.50 18.65
CA SER A 185 10.48 8.40 19.16
C SER A 185 9.22 7.61 19.51
N ASP A 186 8.43 8.10 20.46
CA ASP A 186 7.09 7.57 20.78
C ASP A 186 6.06 7.84 19.66
N ILE A 187 6.46 8.59 18.64
CA ILE A 187 5.63 8.96 17.50
C ILE A 187 6.18 8.31 16.23
N ALA A 188 5.30 7.84 15.38
CA ALA A 188 5.59 7.24 14.08
C ALA A 188 4.89 8.03 12.96
N ASP A 189 5.12 9.36 12.96
CA ASP A 189 4.48 10.29 12.03
C ASP A 189 4.89 10.01 10.59
N ASN A 190 3.94 10.20 9.67
CA ASN A 190 4.21 10.23 8.24
C ASN A 190 3.95 11.65 7.70
N ALA A 191 4.65 12.02 6.63
CA ALA A 191 4.40 13.30 5.96
C ALA A 191 4.42 13.11 4.45
N VAL A 192 3.45 13.71 3.74
CA VAL A 192 3.56 13.88 2.28
C VAL A 192 4.10 15.26 1.97
N VAL A 193 5.11 15.29 1.12
CA VAL A 193 5.76 16.48 0.59
C VAL A 193 5.46 16.56 -0.90
N ASN A 194 4.74 17.57 -1.34
CA ASN A 194 4.38 17.76 -2.72
C ASN A 194 5.44 18.57 -3.49
N PRO A 195 5.48 18.48 -4.83
CA PRO A 195 6.42 19.25 -5.67
C PRO A 195 6.32 20.77 -5.51
N ASP A 196 5.14 21.29 -5.13
CA ASP A 196 4.92 22.72 -4.83
C ASP A 196 5.50 23.17 -3.48
N GLY A 197 6.10 22.24 -2.73
CA GLY A 197 6.68 22.46 -1.40
C GLY A 197 5.66 22.38 -0.25
N SER A 198 4.39 22.16 -0.52
CA SER A 198 3.38 21.92 0.53
C SER A 198 3.66 20.61 1.27
N VAL A 199 3.40 20.60 2.58
CA VAL A 199 3.61 19.44 3.46
C VAL A 199 2.37 19.18 4.27
N HIS A 200 1.93 17.93 4.27
CA HIS A 200 0.88 17.49 5.19
C HIS A 200 1.41 16.35 6.07
N ARG A 201 1.27 16.50 7.39
CA ARG A 201 1.71 15.50 8.39
C ARG A 201 0.52 14.78 8.97
N VAL A 202 0.72 13.51 9.21
CA VAL A 202 -0.25 12.64 9.87
C VAL A 202 0.43 12.04 11.08
N SER A 203 -0.04 12.40 12.27
CA SER A 203 0.48 11.85 13.52
C SER A 203 -0.04 10.45 13.78
N SER A 204 0.87 9.60 14.25
CA SER A 204 0.58 8.24 14.66
C SER A 204 1.44 7.88 15.86
N SER A 205 0.83 7.31 16.91
CA SER A 205 1.61 6.81 18.05
C SER A 205 2.33 5.52 17.68
N ARG A 206 3.50 5.31 18.27
CA ARG A 206 4.22 4.05 18.13
C ARG A 206 3.49 2.94 18.88
N VAL A 207 3.44 1.76 18.27
CA VAL A 207 2.92 0.54 18.89
C VAL A 207 4.09 -0.35 19.28
N ASP A 208 4.14 -0.78 20.53
CA ASP A 208 5.17 -1.70 21.02
C ASP A 208 4.84 -3.14 20.58
N THR A 209 5.34 -3.50 19.40
CA THR A 209 5.20 -4.83 18.80
C THR A 209 6.36 -5.13 17.86
N LYS A 210 6.72 -6.41 17.75
CA LYS A 210 7.66 -6.92 16.74
C LYS A 210 6.99 -7.24 15.39
N ASN A 211 5.65 -7.20 15.34
CA ASN A 211 4.87 -7.63 14.19
C ASN A 211 4.62 -6.46 13.23
N THR A 212 5.69 -6.00 12.57
CA THR A 212 5.70 -4.86 11.64
C THR A 212 6.07 -5.25 10.20
N HIS A 213 6.13 -6.56 9.91
CA HIS A 213 6.45 -7.03 8.56
C HIS A 213 5.40 -6.59 7.56
N GLY A 214 5.85 -5.98 6.46
CA GLY A 214 5.02 -5.50 5.37
C GLY A 214 4.34 -4.15 5.59
N THR A 215 4.69 -3.37 6.62
CA THR A 215 4.13 -2.01 6.85
C THR A 215 4.34 -1.09 5.64
N GLY A 216 5.52 -1.12 5.00
CA GLY A 216 5.81 -0.33 3.79
C GLY A 216 4.88 -0.71 2.63
N CYS A 217 4.84 -2.00 2.28
CA CYS A 217 3.96 -2.54 1.23
C CYS A 217 2.49 -2.19 1.51
N SER A 218 2.05 -2.32 2.77
CA SER A 218 0.67 -2.05 3.19
C SER A 218 0.31 -0.57 3.05
N LEU A 219 1.20 0.34 3.49
CA LEU A 219 0.99 1.78 3.38
C LEU A 219 0.89 2.21 1.91
N SER A 220 1.86 1.82 1.08
CA SER A 220 1.93 2.22 -0.33
C SER A 220 0.76 1.68 -1.15
N SER A 221 0.28 0.47 -0.86
CA SER A 221 -0.87 -0.13 -1.55
C SER A 221 -2.20 0.50 -1.14
N ALA A 222 -2.37 0.79 0.16
CA ALA A 222 -3.53 1.54 0.64
C ALA A 222 -3.56 2.95 0.04
N LEU A 223 -2.39 3.64 0.02
CA LEU A 223 -2.24 4.96 -0.60
C LEU A 223 -2.63 4.94 -2.07
N ALA A 224 -2.10 4.00 -2.87
CA ALA A 224 -2.44 3.85 -4.28
C ALA A 224 -3.95 3.64 -4.49
N THR A 225 -4.57 2.81 -3.64
CA THR A 225 -6.02 2.54 -3.71
C THR A 225 -6.84 3.81 -3.46
N ARG A 226 -6.47 4.60 -2.45
CA ARG A 226 -7.17 5.84 -2.11
C ARG A 226 -7.00 6.89 -3.19
N LEU A 227 -5.81 7.00 -3.80
CA LEU A 227 -5.57 7.87 -4.96
C LEU A 227 -6.40 7.42 -6.17
N GLY A 228 -6.45 6.13 -6.47
CA GLY A 228 -7.30 5.56 -7.53
C GLY A 228 -8.80 5.78 -7.29
N ALA A 229 -9.23 5.92 -6.03
CA ALA A 229 -10.59 6.31 -5.66
C ALA A 229 -10.86 7.82 -5.84
N GLY A 230 -9.83 8.64 -6.15
CA GLY A 230 -9.94 10.07 -6.36
C GLY A 230 -9.60 10.94 -5.13
N ASP A 231 -9.06 10.35 -4.05
CA ASP A 231 -8.60 11.12 -2.90
C ASP A 231 -7.39 11.99 -3.26
N SER A 232 -7.25 13.15 -2.60
CA SER A 232 -6.01 13.94 -2.64
C SER A 232 -4.87 13.22 -1.90
N HIS A 233 -3.61 13.60 -2.15
CA HIS A 233 -2.44 13.07 -1.41
C HIS A 233 -2.62 13.16 0.11
N THR A 234 -3.16 14.29 0.59
CA THR A 234 -3.46 14.52 2.01
C THR A 234 -4.47 13.52 2.56
N ALA A 235 -5.61 13.37 1.89
CA ALA A 235 -6.67 12.45 2.33
C ALA A 235 -6.21 10.99 2.26
N ALA A 236 -5.55 10.60 1.16
CA ALA A 236 -5.03 9.27 0.96
C ALA A 236 -3.99 8.88 2.02
N LEU A 237 -3.02 9.78 2.33
CA LEU A 237 -2.03 9.53 3.38
C LEU A 237 -2.67 9.44 4.76
N THR A 238 -3.61 10.35 5.08
CA THR A 238 -4.32 10.36 6.37
C THR A 238 -5.04 9.04 6.59
N TRP A 239 -5.84 8.61 5.61
CA TRP A 239 -6.56 7.34 5.70
C TRP A 239 -5.61 6.14 5.85
N SER A 240 -4.59 6.07 5.00
CA SER A 240 -3.65 4.94 4.96
C SER A 240 -2.81 4.84 6.24
N THR A 241 -2.38 5.98 6.81
CA THR A 241 -1.63 6.00 8.08
C THR A 241 -2.49 5.50 9.24
N HIS A 242 -3.71 5.99 9.38
CA HIS A 242 -4.60 5.56 10.46
C HIS A 242 -5.00 4.09 10.32
N TRP A 243 -5.34 3.63 9.12
CA TRP A 243 -5.64 2.23 8.87
C TRP A 243 -4.46 1.31 9.20
N LEU A 244 -3.25 1.71 8.78
CA LEU A 244 -2.04 0.93 9.06
C LEU A 244 -1.72 0.89 10.55
N HIS A 245 -1.89 2.01 11.27
CA HIS A 245 -1.74 2.04 12.72
C HIS A 245 -2.66 1.03 13.40
N GLU A 246 -3.95 1.00 13.04
CA GLU A 246 -4.89 0.00 13.55
C GLU A 246 -4.45 -1.43 13.20
N ALA A 247 -3.94 -1.66 11.97
CA ALA A 247 -3.44 -2.96 11.54
C ALA A 247 -2.23 -3.43 12.38
N ILE A 248 -1.36 -2.51 12.81
CA ILE A 248 -0.23 -2.79 13.71
C ILE A 248 -0.73 -3.10 15.12
N VAL A 249 -1.67 -2.31 15.65
CA VAL A 249 -2.28 -2.54 16.99
C VAL A 249 -2.87 -3.95 17.12
N HIS A 250 -3.43 -4.48 16.04
CA HIS A 250 -4.06 -5.81 16.03
C HIS A 250 -3.14 -6.95 15.58
N ALA A 251 -1.89 -6.66 15.21
CA ALA A 251 -0.96 -7.62 14.62
C ALA A 251 -0.65 -8.83 15.53
N ASP A 252 -0.48 -8.60 16.83
CA ASP A 252 -0.10 -9.65 17.79
C ASP A 252 -1.15 -10.77 17.90
N ALA A 253 -2.41 -10.45 17.63
CA ALA A 253 -3.50 -11.43 17.65
C ALA A 253 -3.41 -12.47 16.53
N LEU A 254 -2.68 -12.18 15.43
CA LEU A 254 -2.52 -13.11 14.31
C LEU A 254 -1.64 -14.31 14.65
N GLN A 255 -0.64 -14.15 15.51
CA GLN A 255 0.32 -15.20 15.91
C GLN A 255 0.99 -15.89 14.71
N VAL A 256 1.36 -15.13 13.67
CA VAL A 256 1.95 -15.65 12.43
C VAL A 256 3.48 -15.68 12.53
N GLY A 257 4.03 -16.90 12.50
CA GLY A 257 5.47 -17.13 12.45
C GLY A 257 6.18 -16.93 13.80
N LYS A 258 7.51 -17.12 13.79
CA LYS A 258 8.37 -17.04 14.98
C LYS A 258 9.25 -15.79 15.00
N GLY A 259 9.40 -15.12 13.86
CA GLY A 259 10.17 -13.89 13.68
C GLY A 259 9.32 -12.63 13.74
N HIS A 260 9.61 -11.67 12.85
CA HIS A 260 8.80 -10.48 12.67
C HIS A 260 7.49 -10.85 11.94
N GLY A 261 6.39 -10.85 12.69
CA GLY A 261 5.06 -11.18 12.16
C GLY A 261 4.47 -10.05 11.31
N PRO A 262 3.44 -10.34 10.49
CA PRO A 262 2.77 -9.35 9.67
C PRO A 262 1.79 -8.49 10.47
N VAL A 263 1.41 -7.35 9.89
CA VAL A 263 0.28 -6.54 10.36
C VAL A 263 -1.06 -7.23 10.06
N ASP A 264 -2.11 -6.92 10.83
CA ASP A 264 -3.46 -7.45 10.57
C ASP A 264 -4.23 -6.57 9.56
N HIS A 265 -4.06 -6.86 8.28
CA HIS A 265 -4.73 -6.13 7.20
C HIS A 265 -6.26 -6.18 7.28
N LEU A 266 -6.83 -7.21 7.92
CA LEU A 266 -8.26 -7.49 7.94
C LEU A 266 -8.94 -7.14 9.28
N HIS A 267 -8.25 -6.45 10.18
CA HIS A 267 -8.75 -6.11 11.52
C HIS A 267 -10.14 -5.47 11.52
N ARG A 268 -10.43 -4.56 10.56
CA ARG A 268 -11.76 -3.94 10.42
C ARG A 268 -12.83 -4.93 10.00
N SER A 269 -12.54 -5.77 9.00
CA SER A 269 -13.47 -6.82 8.53
C SER A 269 -13.74 -7.85 9.60
N GLN A 270 -12.74 -8.25 10.37
CA GLN A 270 -12.90 -9.17 11.50
C GLN A 270 -13.79 -8.57 12.61
N ARG A 271 -13.63 -7.27 12.91
CA ARG A 271 -14.52 -6.58 13.87
C ARG A 271 -15.97 -6.56 13.40
N LEU A 272 -16.19 -6.29 12.10
CA LEU A 272 -17.52 -6.32 11.50
C LEU A 272 -18.14 -7.73 11.57
N MET A 273 -17.38 -8.77 11.22
CA MET A 273 -17.85 -10.17 11.30
C MET A 273 -18.21 -10.56 12.75
N ARG A 274 -17.39 -10.19 13.72
CA ARG A 274 -17.69 -10.43 15.15
C ARG A 274 -18.94 -9.68 15.60
N ALA A 275 -19.10 -8.41 15.20
CA ALA A 275 -20.30 -7.64 15.51
C ALA A 275 -21.55 -8.25 14.87
N ALA A 276 -21.46 -8.68 13.60
CA ALA A 276 -22.57 -9.35 12.91
C ALA A 276 -22.99 -10.67 13.57
N SER A 277 -22.02 -11.45 14.09
CA SER A 277 -22.31 -12.72 14.80
C SER A 277 -23.03 -12.53 16.14
N THR A 278 -22.99 -11.34 16.73
CA THR A 278 -23.67 -11.02 17.99
C THR A 278 -25.08 -10.45 17.77
N LEU A 279 -25.47 -10.18 16.52
CA LEU A 279 -26.82 -9.70 16.22
C LEU A 279 -27.87 -10.86 16.37
N PRO A 280 -29.08 -10.57 16.89
CA PRO A 280 -30.14 -11.56 16.92
C PRO A 280 -30.46 -12.07 15.51
N GLN A 281 -30.56 -13.39 15.37
CA GLN A 281 -30.74 -14.15 14.13
C GLN A 281 -31.95 -13.83 13.21
N PRO A 282 -32.97 -12.99 13.53
CA PRO A 282 -34.09 -12.79 12.61
C PRO A 282 -33.70 -12.21 11.23
N TYR A 283 -32.46 -11.64 11.08
CA TYR A 283 -32.01 -11.09 9.81
C TYR A 283 -31.25 -12.08 8.90
N LEU A 284 -30.93 -13.28 9.41
CA LEU A 284 -30.21 -14.31 8.64
C LEU A 284 -31.08 -15.47 8.18
N SER A 285 -32.34 -15.57 8.69
CA SER A 285 -33.27 -16.67 8.35
C SER A 285 -34.24 -16.36 7.19
N GLY A 286 -34.16 -15.18 6.59
CA GLY A 286 -34.83 -14.91 5.32
C GLY A 286 -34.11 -15.66 4.22
N SER A 287 -34.74 -16.67 3.60
CA SER A 287 -34.29 -17.22 2.32
C SER A 287 -33.94 -16.03 1.43
N LEU A 288 -32.67 -15.95 0.97
CA LEU A 288 -32.28 -15.08 -0.13
C LEU A 288 -33.06 -15.54 -1.37
N LYS A 289 -34.33 -15.14 -1.49
CA LYS A 289 -34.97 -15.06 -2.79
C LYS A 289 -34.27 -13.93 -3.50
N GLU A 290 -33.58 -14.24 -4.59
CA GLU A 290 -33.08 -13.20 -5.49
C GLU A 290 -34.23 -12.23 -5.80
N PRO A 291 -34.05 -10.91 -5.61
CA PRO A 291 -35.11 -9.97 -5.91
C PRO A 291 -35.33 -9.96 -7.43
N GLU A 292 -36.48 -10.41 -7.84
CA GLU A 292 -37.00 -10.12 -9.19
C GLU A 292 -37.23 -8.60 -9.27
N ASN A 293 -36.38 -7.89 -10.03
CA ASN A 293 -36.33 -6.45 -10.23
C ASN A 293 -35.73 -5.62 -9.09
N VAL A 294 -34.41 -5.36 -9.18
CA VAL A 294 -33.75 -4.36 -8.33
C VAL A 294 -33.96 -2.97 -8.94
N GLU A 295 -35.01 -2.27 -8.51
CA GLU A 295 -34.93 -0.82 -8.43
C GLU A 295 -33.82 -0.48 -7.42
N GLN A 296 -32.91 0.44 -7.77
CA GLN A 296 -31.78 0.83 -6.91
C GLN A 296 -32.26 1.04 -5.46
N PRO A 297 -31.64 0.37 -4.47
CA PRO A 297 -32.08 0.52 -3.09
C PRO A 297 -31.89 1.99 -2.68
N ARG A 298 -32.99 2.67 -2.33
CA ARG A 298 -32.90 3.90 -1.57
C ARG A 298 -32.22 3.55 -0.27
N VAL A 299 -31.02 4.09 -0.02
CA VAL A 299 -30.32 3.94 1.26
C VAL A 299 -31.29 4.44 2.33
N PRO A 300 -31.79 3.56 3.24
CA PRO A 300 -32.65 4.01 4.33
C PRO A 300 -31.83 4.99 5.18
N ALA A 301 -32.48 6.07 5.65
CA ALA A 301 -31.85 6.94 6.66
C ALA A 301 -31.30 6.07 7.77
N ALA A 302 -30.02 6.26 8.14
CA ALA A 302 -29.30 5.44 9.07
C ALA A 302 -30.06 5.29 10.40
N GLY A 303 -30.60 4.11 10.65
CA GLY A 303 -31.19 3.78 11.94
C GLY A 303 -30.11 3.55 13.00
N PRO A 304 -30.46 3.56 14.30
CA PRO A 304 -29.48 3.44 15.39
C PRO A 304 -28.59 2.20 15.32
N HIS A 305 -29.00 1.15 14.62
CA HIS A 305 -28.19 -0.06 14.41
C HIS A 305 -27.15 0.12 13.30
N THR A 306 -27.45 0.87 12.24
CA THR A 306 -26.50 1.19 11.18
C THR A 306 -25.39 2.08 11.72
N GLN A 307 -25.73 3.08 12.54
CA GLN A 307 -24.76 3.94 13.23
C GLN A 307 -23.78 3.13 14.08
N ARG A 308 -24.26 2.07 14.77
CA ARG A 308 -23.40 1.19 15.56
C ARG A 308 -22.41 0.39 14.73
N LEU A 309 -22.82 -0.10 13.57
CA LEU A 309 -21.92 -0.80 12.63
C LEU A 309 -20.87 0.15 12.04
N TRP A 310 -21.25 1.41 11.72
CA TRP A 310 -20.33 2.44 11.27
C TRP A 310 -19.27 2.78 12.33
N ASN A 311 -19.68 2.98 13.58
CA ASN A 311 -18.78 3.25 14.70
C ASN A 311 -17.82 2.08 14.98
N LEU A 312 -18.29 0.83 14.82
CA LEU A 312 -17.46 -0.36 14.94
C LEU A 312 -16.47 -0.51 13.76
N ALA A 313 -16.81 0.02 12.60
CA ALA A 313 -15.90 0.06 11.44
C ALA A 313 -14.81 1.15 11.53
N GLY A 314 -14.88 2.02 12.54
CA GLY A 314 -13.87 3.07 12.75
C GLY A 314 -14.00 4.27 11.81
N ASN A 315 -15.17 4.44 11.18
CA ASN A 315 -15.42 5.59 10.30
C ASN A 315 -16.09 6.72 11.09
N HIS A 316 -15.26 7.59 11.68
CA HIS A 316 -15.68 8.95 11.98
C HIS A 316 -15.38 9.81 10.75
N TRP A 317 -16.41 10.10 9.98
CA TRP A 317 -16.40 11.15 8.99
C TRP A 317 -17.25 12.29 9.56
N GLU A 318 -16.62 13.33 10.06
CA GLU A 318 -17.07 14.69 10.09
C GLU A 318 -16.25 15.51 9.12
#